data_b8ad81f17c1b3fa0bb14c4bd86cfd951
#
_entry.id   b8ad81f17c1b3fa0bb14c4bd86cfd951
#
_cell.length_a   1.000
_cell.length_b   1.000
_cell.length_c   1.000
_cell.angle_alpha   90.00
_cell.angle_beta   90.00
_cell.angle_gamma   90.00
#
_symmetry.space_group_name_H-M   'P 1'
#
loop_
_entity.id
_entity.type
_entity.pdbx_description
1 polymer ?
#
loop_
_entity_poly.entity_id
_entity_poly.type
_entity_poly.pdbx_seq_one_letter_code
_entity_poly.pdbx_strand_id
1 'polypeptide(L)'
;MRRHEKAEVSINASAHMTLLLDIYKRQRIEACGLLIGTIDQAGNWHVEETYPLRNIFDSPVYFEFAPEDLLAADLSYPGRVIGAYHSHPTGLAVASHIDHQNMKRVNADEQIPWVWLIVSGLFDHSPSLFQQVQRHLQRIPNSSIVAYHFYEGEGLQRISIRFEEQTEIAPDS
;
A
#
# COMPACT_ATOMS: atom_id res chain seq x y z
N MET A 1 -25.16 -13.73 -15.85
CA MET A 1 -24.38 -13.27 -14.68
C MET A 1 -22.91 -13.22 -15.11
N ARG A 2 -22.41 -12.03 -15.49
CA ARG A 2 -20.99 -11.89 -15.87
C ARG A 2 -20.18 -12.04 -14.57
N ARG A 3 -19.26 -13.02 -14.52
CA ARG A 3 -18.20 -13.02 -13.52
C ARG A 3 -17.48 -11.70 -13.72
N HIS A 4 -17.53 -10.79 -12.72
CA HIS A 4 -16.61 -9.70 -12.66
C HIS A 4 -15.22 -10.34 -12.63
N GLU A 5 -14.41 -10.12 -13.67
CA GLU A 5 -12.99 -10.37 -13.57
C GLU A 5 -12.55 -9.60 -12.33
N LYS A 6 -11.95 -10.31 -11.38
CA LYS A 6 -11.55 -9.72 -10.10
C LYS A 6 -10.52 -8.65 -10.42
N ALA A 7 -10.80 -7.42 -10.00
CA ALA A 7 -9.86 -6.31 -10.11
C ALA A 7 -8.49 -6.69 -9.53
N GLU A 8 -7.43 -6.14 -10.07
CA GLU A 8 -6.04 -6.40 -9.70
C GLU A 8 -5.34 -5.09 -9.32
N VAL A 9 -4.35 -5.18 -8.44
CA VAL A 9 -3.40 -4.11 -8.16
C VAL A 9 -2.08 -4.44 -8.83
N SER A 10 -1.57 -3.56 -9.68
CA SER A 10 -0.18 -3.63 -10.12
C SER A 10 0.65 -2.60 -9.35
N ILE A 11 1.86 -2.99 -8.95
CA ILE A 11 2.81 -2.14 -8.23
C ILE A 11 4.11 -2.17 -9.00
N ASN A 12 4.58 -1.01 -9.49
CA ASN A 12 5.86 -0.97 -10.17
C ASN A 12 7.04 -1.14 -9.19
N ALA A 13 8.20 -1.50 -9.72
CA ALA A 13 9.38 -1.81 -8.91
C ALA A 13 9.82 -0.64 -8.03
N SER A 14 9.74 0.59 -8.52
CA SER A 14 10.11 1.79 -7.77
C SER A 14 9.18 2.05 -6.60
N ALA A 15 7.87 1.96 -6.81
CA ALA A 15 6.86 2.11 -5.75
C ALA A 15 7.01 1.02 -4.68
N HIS A 16 7.24 -0.22 -5.11
CA HIS A 16 7.47 -1.35 -4.19
C HIS A 16 8.72 -1.11 -3.32
N MET A 17 9.82 -0.66 -3.92
CA MET A 17 11.05 -0.34 -3.20
C MET A 17 10.83 0.77 -2.17
N THR A 18 10.20 1.87 -2.57
CA THR A 18 9.93 3.03 -1.69
C THR A 18 9.04 2.63 -0.52
N LEU A 19 8.01 1.82 -0.78
CA LEU A 19 7.12 1.26 0.25
C LEU A 19 7.91 0.48 1.31
N LEU A 20 8.73 -0.47 0.88
CA LEU A 20 9.51 -1.30 1.80
C LEU A 20 10.57 -0.51 2.58
N LEU A 21 11.21 0.46 1.93
CA LEU A 21 12.16 1.36 2.60
C LEU A 21 11.50 2.20 3.69
N ASP A 22 10.31 2.74 3.42
CA ASP A 22 9.58 3.51 4.41
C ASP A 22 9.19 2.66 5.62
N ILE A 23 8.63 1.48 5.40
CA ILE A 23 8.24 0.56 6.46
C ILE A 23 9.44 0.11 7.27
N TYR A 24 10.57 -0.17 6.63
CA TYR A 24 11.80 -0.53 7.31
C TYR A 24 12.34 0.62 8.20
N LYS A 25 12.30 1.85 7.72
CA LYS A 25 12.75 3.02 8.49
C LYS A 25 11.89 3.30 9.72
N ARG A 26 10.61 2.96 9.67
CA ARG A 26 9.62 3.22 10.71
C ARG A 26 9.08 1.94 11.38
N GLN A 27 9.94 0.98 11.64
CA GLN A 27 9.58 -0.36 12.16
C GLN A 27 8.87 -0.37 13.51
N ARG A 28 8.99 0.70 14.29
CA ARG A 28 8.44 0.77 15.66
C ARG A 28 7.02 1.29 15.73
N ILE A 29 6.52 1.83 14.63
CA ILE A 29 5.16 2.38 14.50
C ILE A 29 4.48 1.80 13.28
N GLU A 30 3.17 1.99 13.16
CA GLU A 30 2.50 1.79 11.90
C GLU A 30 2.97 2.88 10.91
N ALA A 31 3.88 2.51 10.02
CA ALA A 31 4.24 3.35 8.89
C ALA A 31 3.04 3.44 7.96
N CYS A 32 2.77 4.60 7.43
CA CYS A 32 1.61 4.83 6.58
C CYS A 32 1.89 5.86 5.49
N GLY A 33 1.09 5.84 4.45
CA GLY A 33 1.20 6.76 3.32
C GLY A 33 0.15 6.50 2.26
N LEU A 34 0.30 7.19 1.15
CA LEU A 34 -0.61 7.15 0.03
C LEU A 34 -0.02 6.37 -1.15
N LEU A 35 -0.91 5.84 -1.97
CA LEU A 35 -0.60 5.20 -3.23
C LEU A 35 -0.97 6.15 -4.36
N ILE A 36 0.00 6.44 -5.20
CA ILE A 36 -0.13 7.37 -6.32
C ILE A 36 -0.11 6.57 -7.62
N GLY A 37 -1.04 6.86 -8.51
CA GLY A 37 -1.12 6.17 -9.78
C GLY A 37 -2.44 6.42 -10.52
N THR A 38 -2.98 5.38 -11.15
CA THR A 38 -4.20 5.46 -11.94
C THR A 38 -5.11 4.26 -11.68
N ILE A 39 -6.39 4.43 -11.94
CA ILE A 39 -7.37 3.36 -11.98
C ILE A 39 -7.87 3.27 -13.42
N ASP A 40 -7.77 2.09 -14.03
CA ASP A 40 -8.18 1.88 -15.41
C ASP A 40 -9.71 1.69 -15.55
N GLN A 41 -10.20 1.59 -16.77
CA GLN A 41 -11.63 1.42 -17.06
C GLN A 41 -12.19 0.08 -16.57
N ALA A 42 -11.33 -0.93 -16.36
CA ALA A 42 -11.72 -2.22 -15.80
C ALA A 42 -11.76 -2.21 -14.26
N GLY A 43 -11.29 -1.12 -13.64
CA GLY A 43 -11.24 -0.96 -12.19
C GLY A 43 -9.95 -1.50 -11.56
N ASN A 44 -8.90 -1.76 -12.35
CA ASN A 44 -7.61 -2.15 -11.82
C ASN A 44 -6.82 -0.92 -11.34
N TRP A 45 -6.11 -1.07 -10.25
CA TRP A 45 -5.24 -0.04 -9.70
C TRP A 45 -3.80 -0.24 -10.19
N HIS A 46 -3.21 0.85 -10.70
CA HIS A 46 -1.82 0.87 -11.15
C HIS A 46 -1.02 1.81 -10.25
N VAL A 47 -0.31 1.23 -9.27
CA VAL A 47 0.51 1.99 -8.32
C VAL A 47 1.86 2.31 -8.95
N GLU A 48 2.10 3.59 -9.19
CA GLU A 48 3.32 4.09 -9.84
C GLU A 48 4.30 4.68 -8.82
N GLU A 49 3.79 5.21 -7.70
CA GLU A 49 4.57 5.84 -6.65
C GLU A 49 3.92 5.60 -5.29
N THR A 50 4.71 5.56 -4.23
CA THR A 50 4.23 5.61 -2.85
C THR A 50 4.67 6.92 -2.20
N TYR A 51 3.77 7.54 -1.46
CA TYR A 51 3.97 8.83 -0.81
C TYR A 51 3.86 8.67 0.70
N PRO A 52 4.99 8.49 1.43
CA PRO A 52 4.98 8.34 2.87
C PRO A 52 4.38 9.56 3.56
N LEU A 53 3.50 9.32 4.52
CA LEU A 53 2.92 10.35 5.38
C LEU A 53 3.27 10.08 6.84
N ARG A 54 3.26 11.14 7.62
CA ARG A 54 3.41 11.06 9.06
C ARG A 54 2.22 10.31 9.67
N ASN A 55 2.50 9.39 10.60
CA ASN A 55 1.50 8.87 11.52
C ASN A 55 1.44 9.80 12.72
N ILE A 56 0.37 10.56 12.88
CA ILE A 56 0.28 11.59 13.93
C ILE A 56 0.24 11.04 15.34
N PHE A 57 -0.03 9.74 15.50
CA PHE A 57 -0.06 9.06 16.81
C PHE A 57 1.26 8.38 17.17
N ASP A 58 2.20 8.23 16.23
CA ASP A 58 3.43 7.47 16.43
C ASP A 58 3.19 6.10 17.12
N SER A 59 2.08 5.46 16.79
CA SER A 59 1.61 4.24 17.46
C SER A 59 1.99 2.98 16.68
N PRO A 60 2.36 1.88 17.38
CA PRO A 60 2.60 0.58 16.74
C PRO A 60 1.33 -0.19 16.38
N VAL A 61 0.14 0.31 16.75
CA VAL A 61 -1.15 -0.38 16.60
C VAL A 61 -2.26 0.48 16.03
N TYR A 62 -1.95 1.71 15.67
CA TYR A 62 -2.91 2.66 15.11
C TYR A 62 -2.19 3.70 14.25
N PHE A 63 -2.84 4.16 13.19
CA PHE A 63 -2.35 5.28 12.40
C PHE A 63 -3.47 6.25 12.04
N GLU A 64 -3.08 7.50 11.86
CA GLU A 64 -3.95 8.53 11.30
C GLU A 64 -3.08 9.53 10.53
N PHE A 65 -3.59 9.99 9.40
CA PHE A 65 -3.00 11.07 8.63
C PHE A 65 -3.42 12.43 9.19
N ALA A 66 -2.51 13.39 9.19
CA ALA A 66 -2.89 14.77 9.40
C ALA A 66 -3.71 15.28 8.20
N PRO A 67 -4.83 15.98 8.42
CA PRO A 67 -5.63 16.52 7.32
C PRO A 67 -4.86 17.42 6.37
N GLU A 68 -3.93 18.22 6.89
CA GLU A 68 -3.04 19.08 6.11
C GLU A 68 -2.08 18.29 5.21
N ASP A 69 -1.60 17.13 5.66
CA ASP A 69 -0.71 16.26 4.89
C ASP A 69 -1.48 15.60 3.72
N LEU A 70 -2.74 15.18 3.97
CA LEU A 70 -3.63 14.67 2.92
C LEU A 70 -3.92 15.73 1.86
N LEU A 71 -4.24 16.94 2.28
CA LEU A 71 -4.51 18.05 1.37
C LEU A 71 -3.27 18.38 0.53
N ALA A 72 -2.09 18.43 1.14
CA ALA A 72 -0.84 18.69 0.43
C ALA A 72 -0.55 17.61 -0.63
N ALA A 73 -0.81 16.33 -0.32
CA ALA A 73 -0.66 15.23 -1.26
C ALA A 73 -1.65 15.34 -2.43
N ASP A 74 -2.92 15.64 -2.15
CA ASP A 74 -3.95 15.79 -3.19
C ASP A 74 -3.66 16.96 -4.12
N LEU A 75 -3.12 18.07 -3.59
CA LEU A 75 -2.68 19.22 -4.39
C LEU A 75 -1.43 18.90 -5.24
N SER A 76 -0.54 18.04 -4.75
CA SER A 76 0.67 17.61 -5.46
C SER A 76 0.39 16.58 -6.56
N TYR A 77 -0.63 15.76 -6.35
CA TYR A 77 -1.03 14.65 -7.23
C TYR A 77 -2.54 14.68 -7.55
N PRO A 78 -3.04 15.74 -8.17
CA PRO A 78 -4.48 15.93 -8.38
C PRO A 78 -5.09 14.77 -9.18
N GLY A 79 -6.09 14.11 -8.57
CA GLY A 79 -6.78 12.97 -9.18
C GLY A 79 -5.95 11.67 -9.26
N ARG A 80 -4.77 11.63 -8.65
CA ARG A 80 -3.87 10.48 -8.72
C ARG A 80 -3.67 9.74 -7.41
N VAL A 81 -4.28 10.16 -6.33
CA VAL A 81 -4.30 9.42 -5.07
C VAL A 81 -5.31 8.29 -5.21
N ILE A 82 -4.83 7.06 -5.34
CA ILE A 82 -5.65 5.87 -5.63
C ILE A 82 -5.74 4.90 -4.47
N GLY A 83 -5.12 5.18 -3.35
CA GLY A 83 -5.17 4.32 -2.18
C GLY A 83 -4.24 4.75 -1.07
N ALA A 84 -4.17 3.92 -0.05
CA ALA A 84 -3.31 4.11 1.09
C ALA A 84 -2.62 2.80 1.49
N TYR A 85 -1.51 2.91 2.21
CA TYR A 85 -0.84 1.77 2.82
C TYR A 85 -0.54 2.03 4.29
N HIS A 86 -0.45 0.96 5.05
CA HIS A 86 0.13 0.98 6.39
C HIS A 86 0.80 -0.36 6.72
N SER A 87 1.66 -0.35 7.72
CA SER A 87 2.30 -1.55 8.24
C SER A 87 1.67 -2.00 9.54
N HIS A 88 1.76 -3.30 9.79
CA HIS A 88 1.53 -3.89 11.11
C HIS A 88 2.89 -4.33 11.69
N PRO A 89 3.56 -3.49 12.51
CA PRO A 89 4.96 -3.72 12.92
C PRO A 89 5.19 -5.06 13.62
N THR A 90 4.19 -5.55 14.35
CA THR A 90 4.26 -6.78 15.15
C THR A 90 3.25 -7.85 14.72
N GLY A 91 2.58 -7.65 13.58
CA GLY A 91 1.47 -8.48 13.15
C GLY A 91 1.53 -8.94 11.70
N LEU A 92 0.54 -9.72 11.34
CA LEU A 92 0.31 -10.19 9.99
C LEU A 92 -0.38 -9.09 9.15
N ALA A 93 -0.25 -9.21 7.83
CA ALA A 93 -0.91 -8.32 6.86
C ALA A 93 -2.42 -8.63 6.75
N VAL A 94 -3.12 -8.65 7.87
CA VAL A 94 -4.56 -8.91 7.98
C VAL A 94 -5.25 -7.68 8.52
N ALA A 95 -6.31 -7.24 7.84
CA ALA A 95 -7.08 -6.07 8.26
C ALA A 95 -7.63 -6.25 9.69
N SER A 96 -7.33 -5.30 10.56
CA SER A 96 -7.90 -5.22 11.89
C SER A 96 -9.36 -4.77 11.84
N HIS A 97 -10.05 -4.79 12.98
CA HIS A 97 -11.41 -4.26 13.05
C HIS A 97 -11.48 -2.76 12.69
N ILE A 98 -10.49 -1.99 13.14
CA ILE A 98 -10.39 -0.54 12.82
C ILE A 98 -10.12 -0.34 11.33
N ASP A 99 -9.21 -1.13 10.74
CA ASP A 99 -8.94 -1.08 9.30
C ASP A 99 -10.22 -1.34 8.50
N HIS A 100 -10.96 -2.39 8.88
CA HIS A 100 -12.22 -2.73 8.22
C HIS A 100 -13.23 -1.57 8.27
N GLN A 101 -13.35 -0.90 9.43
CA GLN A 101 -14.26 0.25 9.58
C GLN A 101 -13.81 1.43 8.70
N ASN A 102 -12.51 1.74 8.68
CA ASN A 102 -11.95 2.82 7.86
C ASN A 102 -12.10 2.53 6.36
N MET A 103 -11.80 1.31 5.94
CA MET A 103 -11.94 0.89 4.54
C MET A 103 -13.40 0.97 4.08
N LYS A 104 -14.35 0.50 4.91
CA LYS A 104 -15.78 0.64 4.64
C LYS A 104 -16.20 2.10 4.51
N ARG A 105 -15.81 2.94 5.46
CA ARG A 105 -16.14 4.36 5.44
C ARG A 105 -15.66 5.03 4.15
N VAL A 106 -14.40 4.86 3.79
CA VAL A 106 -13.83 5.50 2.60
C VAL A 106 -14.42 4.91 1.31
N ASN A 107 -14.46 3.58 1.18
CA ASN A 107 -14.86 2.95 -0.07
C ASN A 107 -16.38 2.98 -0.30
N ALA A 108 -17.19 2.73 0.75
CA ALA A 108 -18.64 2.62 0.61
C ALA A 108 -19.37 3.90 0.98
N ASP A 109 -19.07 4.50 2.14
CA ASP A 109 -19.84 5.65 2.62
C ASP A 109 -19.41 6.94 1.90
N GLU A 110 -18.12 7.14 1.67
CA GLU A 110 -17.57 8.30 0.94
C GLU A 110 -17.41 8.03 -0.57
N GLN A 111 -17.58 6.79 -1.03
CA GLN A 111 -17.47 6.36 -2.43
C GLN A 111 -16.11 6.71 -3.09
N ILE A 112 -15.04 6.70 -2.31
CA ILE A 112 -13.69 6.92 -2.80
C ILE A 112 -13.08 5.55 -3.17
N PRO A 113 -12.68 5.30 -4.42
CA PRO A 113 -12.26 3.97 -4.90
C PRO A 113 -10.82 3.62 -4.53
N TRP A 114 -10.42 3.86 -3.29
CA TRP A 114 -9.09 3.54 -2.82
C TRP A 114 -8.87 2.04 -2.67
N VAL A 115 -7.70 1.59 -3.07
CA VAL A 115 -7.15 0.30 -2.64
C VAL A 115 -6.29 0.48 -1.41
N TRP A 116 -6.25 -0.54 -0.56
CA TRP A 116 -5.54 -0.50 0.71
C TRP A 116 -4.47 -1.58 0.72
N LEU A 117 -3.22 -1.22 1.03
CA LEU A 117 -2.15 -2.17 1.24
C LEU A 117 -1.85 -2.27 2.73
N ILE A 118 -1.83 -3.49 3.26
CA ILE A 118 -1.32 -3.78 4.59
C ILE A 118 -0.04 -4.59 4.44
N VAL A 119 1.01 -4.16 5.12
CA VAL A 119 2.33 -4.80 5.07
C VAL A 119 2.69 -5.37 6.44
N SER A 120 3.01 -6.65 6.48
CA SER A 120 3.52 -7.28 7.70
C SER A 120 4.88 -6.70 8.07
N GLY A 121 5.04 -6.32 9.34
CA GLY A 121 6.28 -5.77 9.90
C GLY A 121 7.28 -6.81 10.40
N LEU A 122 7.10 -8.08 10.07
CA LEU A 122 8.02 -9.15 10.46
C LEU A 122 9.34 -9.05 9.67
N PHE A 123 10.07 -7.97 9.90
CA PHE A 123 11.41 -7.76 9.36
C PHE A 123 12.44 -8.21 10.37
N ASP A 124 13.46 -8.94 9.90
CA ASP A 124 14.60 -9.37 10.72
C ASP A 124 15.55 -8.17 10.99
N HIS A 125 15.94 -7.96 12.24
CA HIS A 125 16.60 -6.76 12.76
C HIS A 125 18.11 -6.77 12.59
N SER A 126 18.70 -7.10 11.47
CA SER A 126 20.14 -7.06 11.32
C SER A 126 20.72 -5.95 10.41
N PRO A 127 22.03 -5.65 10.48
CA PRO A 127 22.57 -4.30 10.41
C PRO A 127 23.14 -3.81 9.08
N SER A 128 22.47 -3.69 8.01
CA SER A 128 22.72 -2.69 6.96
C SER A 128 21.50 -2.54 6.05
N LEU A 129 20.93 -1.37 6.13
CA LEU A 129 19.65 -1.02 5.54
C LEU A 129 19.56 -1.38 4.06
N PHE A 130 20.55 -1.02 3.28
CA PHE A 130 20.50 -1.17 1.82
C PHE A 130 20.70 -2.62 1.36
N GLN A 131 21.62 -3.35 1.98
CA GLN A 131 21.85 -4.75 1.62
C GLN A 131 20.70 -5.66 2.05
N GLN A 132 20.01 -5.31 3.13
CA GLN A 132 18.86 -6.06 3.61
C GLN A 132 17.63 -5.79 2.76
N VAL A 133 17.38 -4.56 2.36
CA VAL A 133 16.29 -4.24 1.46
C VAL A 133 16.45 -4.98 0.13
N GLN A 134 17.64 -5.03 -0.44
CA GLN A 134 17.89 -5.82 -1.65
C GLN A 134 17.74 -7.33 -1.43
N ARG A 135 18.19 -7.87 -0.28
CA ARG A 135 17.98 -9.28 0.06
C ARG A 135 16.52 -9.59 0.41
N HIS A 136 15.80 -8.64 1.02
CA HIS A 136 14.40 -8.77 1.37
C HIS A 136 13.48 -8.67 0.15
N LEU A 137 13.78 -7.79 -0.82
CA LEU A 137 13.07 -7.75 -2.09
C LEU A 137 13.08 -9.11 -2.81
N GLN A 138 14.13 -9.90 -2.62
CA GLN A 138 14.23 -11.27 -3.14
C GLN A 138 13.61 -12.33 -2.24
N ARG A 139 13.35 -12.04 -0.96
CA ARG A 139 12.95 -13.01 0.06
C ARG A 139 11.63 -12.74 0.74
N ILE A 140 11.04 -11.54 0.57
CA ILE A 140 9.73 -11.25 1.15
C ILE A 140 8.71 -12.09 0.37
N PRO A 141 8.05 -13.05 1.03
CA PRO A 141 6.95 -13.76 0.37
C PRO A 141 5.92 -12.71 -0.07
N ASN A 142 5.35 -12.87 -1.26
CA ASN A 142 4.24 -12.04 -1.73
C ASN A 142 3.07 -12.00 -0.72
N SER A 143 3.05 -12.91 0.25
CA SER A 143 2.11 -12.98 1.38
C SER A 143 2.32 -11.93 2.48
N SER A 144 3.45 -11.20 2.51
CA SER A 144 3.69 -10.14 3.50
C SER A 144 3.04 -8.80 3.15
N ILE A 145 2.58 -8.64 1.92
CA ILE A 145 1.79 -7.50 1.45
C ILE A 145 0.44 -8.01 0.97
N VAL A 146 -0.63 -7.48 1.54
CA VAL A 146 -1.99 -7.84 1.15
C VAL A 146 -2.75 -6.58 0.74
N ALA A 147 -3.43 -6.64 -0.39
CA ALA A 147 -4.32 -5.58 -0.85
C ALA A 147 -5.77 -5.88 -0.48
N TYR A 148 -6.51 -4.83 -0.15
CA TYR A 148 -7.92 -4.87 0.20
C TYR A 148 -8.69 -3.77 -0.51
N HIS A 149 -9.96 -4.06 -0.79
CA HIS A 149 -10.96 -3.07 -1.16
C HIS A 149 -12.31 -3.48 -0.56
N PHE A 150 -13.08 -2.51 -0.10
CA PHE A 150 -14.42 -2.77 0.43
C PHE A 150 -15.45 -2.50 -0.67
N TYR A 151 -16.15 -3.55 -1.10
CA TYR A 151 -17.24 -3.44 -2.07
C TYR A 151 -18.59 -3.34 -1.36
N GLU A 152 -19.42 -2.42 -1.79
CA GLU A 152 -20.80 -2.34 -1.30
C GLU A 152 -21.55 -3.64 -1.65
N GLY A 153 -22.17 -4.24 -0.64
CA GLY A 153 -22.90 -5.50 -0.78
C GLY A 153 -22.06 -6.79 -0.70
N GLU A 154 -20.73 -6.72 -0.90
CA GLU A 154 -19.83 -7.88 -0.82
C GLU A 154 -18.90 -7.82 0.41
N GLY A 155 -18.72 -6.63 0.99
CA GLY A 155 -17.83 -6.39 2.10
C GLY A 155 -16.37 -6.29 1.70
N LEU A 156 -15.48 -6.48 2.68
CA LEU A 156 -14.05 -6.39 2.48
C LEU A 156 -13.52 -7.59 1.71
N GLN A 157 -12.86 -7.33 0.59
CA GLN A 157 -12.29 -8.35 -0.29
C GLN A 157 -10.79 -8.19 -0.40
N ARG A 158 -10.07 -9.32 -0.47
CA ARG A 158 -8.66 -9.32 -0.86
C ARG A 158 -8.56 -9.14 -2.37
N ILE A 159 -7.64 -8.28 -2.79
CA ILE A 159 -7.35 -7.99 -4.19
C ILE A 159 -6.01 -8.62 -4.56
N SER A 160 -5.94 -9.24 -5.72
CA SER A 160 -4.68 -9.80 -6.24
C SER A 160 -3.67 -8.69 -6.50
N ILE A 161 -2.41 -8.93 -6.16
CA ILE A 161 -1.31 -8.00 -6.42
C ILE A 161 -0.38 -8.61 -7.47
N ARG A 162 -0.02 -7.81 -8.45
CA ARG A 162 1.04 -8.10 -9.41
C ARG A 162 2.18 -7.09 -9.20
N PHE A 163 3.37 -7.59 -8.86
CA PHE A 163 4.59 -6.79 -8.79
C PHE A 163 5.24 -6.75 -10.17
N GLU A 164 5.52 -5.54 -10.66
CA GLU A 164 6.21 -5.33 -11.92
C GLU A 164 7.72 -5.40 -11.69
N GLU A 165 8.42 -6.17 -12.54
CA GLU A 165 9.87 -6.23 -12.51
C GLU A 165 10.47 -4.94 -13.10
N GLN A 166 11.69 -4.57 -12.63
CA GLN A 166 12.45 -3.52 -13.29
C GLN A 166 12.76 -3.99 -14.72
N THR A 167 12.33 -3.22 -15.71
CA THR A 167 12.80 -3.41 -17.08
C THR A 167 14.29 -3.06 -17.07
N GLU A 168 15.17 -4.03 -17.27
CA GLU A 168 16.60 -3.75 -17.53
C GLU A 168 16.66 -2.85 -18.76
N ILE A 169 17.07 -1.60 -18.54
CA ILE A 169 17.44 -0.72 -19.65
C ILE A 169 18.71 -1.35 -20.22
N ALA A 170 18.58 -1.98 -21.40
CA ALA A 170 19.73 -2.46 -22.11
C ALA A 170 20.72 -1.30 -22.29
N PRO A 171 22.01 -1.46 -21.97
CA PRO A 171 22.97 -0.39 -22.21
C PRO A 171 22.99 -0.09 -23.71
N ASP A 172 22.77 1.18 -24.06
CA ASP A 172 22.94 1.67 -25.42
C ASP A 172 24.32 1.26 -25.92
N SER A 173 24.33 0.49 -26.98
CA SER A 173 25.52 0.02 -27.71
C SER A 173 26.08 1.10 -28.62
#